data_68303b350eb6fc8bbc2ed0b640cad78a
#
_entry.id   68303b350eb6fc8bbc2ed0b640cad78a
#
_cell.length_a   1.000
_cell.length_b   1.000
_cell.length_c   1.000
_cell.angle_alpha   90.00
_cell.angle_beta   90.00
_cell.angle_gamma   90.00
#
_symmetry.space_group_name_H-M   'P 1'
#
loop_
_entity.id
_entity.type
_entity.pdbx_description
1 polymer ?
#
loop_
_entity_poly.entity_id
_entity_poly.type
_entity_poly.pdbx_seq_one_letter_code
_entity_poly.pdbx_strand_id
1 'polypeptide(L)'
;RTVSAKMLGTVLHLMQGTPYIYQGEELGMTNVFFDDVKDYNDLEIHDSWRKYVEESGRVSAEDMLRYISASGRDNARTPMQWDDSANGGFTNAGVEPWLKVNPNYPQINAQAALDDQDSVFYHYRDLISLRREHPIVLTGEYRLLDEEDEQVYAYLRVNSDEDAAATGERALLVVANFTDDTVQLNYAGGNLDSVVLTNSQALS
;
A
#
# COMPACT_ATOMS: atom_id res chain seq x y z
N ARG A 1 6.89 -3.42 7.14
CA ARG A 1 6.49 -3.46 5.74
C ARG A 1 5.15 -4.21 5.54
N THR A 2 5.09 -5.52 5.78
CA THR A 2 3.89 -6.33 5.48
C THR A 2 2.65 -5.82 6.22
N VAL A 3 2.75 -5.55 7.52
CA VAL A 3 1.65 -5.02 8.34
C VAL A 3 1.16 -3.68 7.80
N SER A 4 2.08 -2.75 7.50
CA SER A 4 1.72 -1.43 6.98
C SER A 4 1.09 -1.51 5.58
N ALA A 5 1.61 -2.37 4.70
CA ALA A 5 1.05 -2.58 3.35
C ALA A 5 -0.39 -3.13 3.43
N LYS A 6 -0.63 -4.12 4.28
CA LYS A 6 -1.98 -4.66 4.52
C LYS A 6 -2.92 -3.60 5.10
N MET A 7 -2.48 -2.83 6.08
CA MET A 7 -3.26 -1.74 6.68
C MET A 7 -3.67 -0.71 5.63
N LEU A 8 -2.72 -0.21 4.83
CA LEU A 8 -3.00 0.77 3.77
C LEU A 8 -3.94 0.20 2.71
N GLY A 9 -3.74 -1.07 2.31
CA GLY A 9 -4.65 -1.78 1.43
C GLY A 9 -6.08 -1.84 1.99
N THR A 10 -6.23 -2.16 3.28
CA THR A 10 -7.54 -2.18 3.96
C THR A 10 -8.20 -0.82 3.93
N VAL A 11 -7.49 0.23 4.34
CA VAL A 11 -8.01 1.60 4.32
C VAL A 11 -8.50 1.98 2.94
N LEU A 12 -7.67 1.78 1.91
CA LEU A 12 -7.98 2.19 0.54
C LEU A 12 -9.14 1.40 -0.07
N HIS A 13 -9.14 0.07 0.08
CA HIS A 13 -10.14 -0.79 -0.56
C HIS A 13 -11.53 -0.71 0.06
N LEU A 14 -11.64 -0.31 1.33
CA LEU A 14 -12.91 -0.18 2.02
C LEU A 14 -13.49 1.25 1.98
N MET A 15 -12.73 2.23 1.44
CA MET A 15 -13.26 3.57 1.15
C MET A 15 -14.39 3.53 0.13
N GLN A 16 -15.19 4.60 0.13
CA GLN A 16 -16.19 4.83 -0.91
C GLN A 16 -15.50 5.15 -2.24
N GLY A 17 -15.93 4.48 -3.30
CA GLY A 17 -15.39 4.65 -4.64
C GLY A 17 -14.82 3.37 -5.23
N THR A 18 -14.16 3.50 -6.37
CA THR A 18 -13.52 2.40 -7.09
C THR A 18 -12.03 2.36 -6.75
N PRO A 19 -11.54 1.33 -6.05
CA PRO A 19 -10.12 1.20 -5.79
C PRO A 19 -9.39 0.78 -7.07
N TYR A 20 -8.17 1.28 -7.21
CA TYR A 20 -7.23 0.86 -8.23
C TYR A 20 -6.04 0.19 -7.53
N ILE A 21 -5.64 -0.96 -8.02
CA ILE A 21 -4.44 -1.64 -7.54
C ILE A 21 -3.33 -1.34 -8.53
N TYR A 22 -2.31 -0.62 -8.08
CA TYR A 22 -1.12 -0.39 -8.88
C TYR A 22 -0.22 -1.62 -8.82
N GLN A 23 0.39 -1.99 -9.95
CA GLN A 23 1.26 -3.16 -10.03
C GLN A 23 2.35 -3.15 -8.94
N GLY A 24 2.44 -4.23 -8.18
CA GLY A 24 3.38 -4.40 -7.09
C GLY A 24 2.87 -4.00 -5.71
N GLU A 25 1.75 -3.28 -5.58
CA GLU A 25 1.11 -3.01 -4.28
C GLU A 25 0.71 -4.32 -3.61
N GLU A 26 0.12 -5.24 -4.37
CA GLU A 26 -0.30 -6.56 -3.92
C GLU A 26 0.84 -7.45 -3.46
N LEU A 27 2.09 -7.12 -3.81
CA LEU A 27 3.29 -7.79 -3.33
C LEU A 27 3.94 -7.04 -2.16
N GLY A 28 3.52 -5.82 -1.90
CA GLY A 28 4.18 -4.90 -1.00
C GLY A 28 5.58 -4.52 -1.49
N MET A 29 5.74 -4.30 -2.80
CA MET A 29 6.96 -3.76 -3.39
C MET A 29 7.28 -2.40 -2.75
N THR A 30 8.57 -2.07 -2.66
CA THR A 30 9.04 -0.87 -1.99
C THR A 30 9.73 0.07 -2.96
N ASN A 31 9.93 1.31 -2.53
CA ASN A 31 10.80 2.23 -3.23
C ASN A 31 12.20 1.62 -3.44
N VAL A 32 12.84 2.02 -4.51
CA VAL A 32 14.20 1.61 -4.85
C VAL A 32 15.21 2.68 -4.39
N PHE A 33 16.39 2.22 -4.00
CA PHE A 33 17.53 3.08 -3.79
C PHE A 33 18.67 2.63 -4.72
N PHE A 34 19.04 3.50 -5.65
CA PHE A 34 20.23 3.31 -6.49
C PHE A 34 21.34 4.24 -6.02
N ASP A 35 22.56 3.74 -6.01
CA ASP A 35 23.74 4.48 -5.55
C ASP A 35 24.25 5.52 -6.56
N ASP A 36 23.83 5.45 -7.81
CA ASP A 36 24.22 6.38 -8.88
C ASP A 36 22.95 6.97 -9.53
N VAL A 37 22.93 8.28 -9.71
CA VAL A 37 21.84 8.99 -10.41
C VAL A 37 21.64 8.50 -11.84
N LYS A 38 22.67 7.95 -12.49
CA LYS A 38 22.58 7.39 -13.84
C LYS A 38 21.69 6.15 -13.94
N ASP A 39 21.39 5.49 -12.80
CA ASP A 39 20.53 4.34 -12.75
C ASP A 39 19.04 4.70 -12.75
N TYR A 40 18.73 5.99 -12.58
CA TYR A 40 17.38 6.54 -12.73
C TYR A 40 17.14 7.03 -14.16
N ASN A 41 15.90 6.96 -14.63
CA ASN A 41 15.52 7.33 -15.99
C ASN A 41 14.60 8.57 -16.08
N ASP A 42 14.09 9.06 -14.96
CA ASP A 42 13.24 10.22 -14.94
C ASP A 42 14.03 11.51 -15.23
N LEU A 43 13.60 12.23 -16.26
CA LEU A 43 14.24 13.51 -16.67
C LEU A 43 14.21 14.54 -15.54
N GLU A 44 13.17 14.59 -14.73
CA GLU A 44 13.07 15.52 -13.61
C GLU A 44 14.12 15.24 -12.54
N ILE A 45 14.47 13.96 -12.33
CA ILE A 45 15.55 13.53 -11.45
C ILE A 45 16.88 14.09 -11.96
N HIS A 46 17.18 13.88 -13.25
CA HIS A 46 18.44 14.36 -13.86
C HIS A 46 18.54 15.89 -13.89
N ASP A 47 17.45 16.58 -14.17
CA ASP A 47 17.41 18.06 -14.14
C ASP A 47 17.61 18.60 -12.73
N SER A 48 16.99 17.99 -11.73
CA SER A 48 17.15 18.36 -10.33
C SER A 48 18.58 18.09 -9.85
N TRP A 49 19.12 16.93 -10.21
CA TRP A 49 20.51 16.59 -9.89
C TRP A 49 21.48 17.62 -10.45
N ARG A 50 21.40 17.91 -11.75
CA ARG A 50 22.25 18.90 -12.41
C ARG A 50 22.15 20.25 -11.71
N LYS A 51 20.96 20.75 -11.46
CA LYS A 51 20.70 22.07 -10.89
C LYS A 51 21.16 22.21 -9.44
N TYR A 52 20.86 21.23 -8.61
CA TYR A 52 21.03 21.38 -7.15
C TYR A 52 22.31 20.73 -6.63
N VAL A 53 22.84 19.71 -7.29
CA VAL A 53 24.09 19.06 -6.91
C VAL A 53 25.28 19.61 -7.70
N GLU A 54 25.20 19.56 -9.06
CA GLU A 54 26.37 19.88 -9.90
C GLU A 54 26.59 21.38 -10.08
N GLU A 55 25.54 22.13 -10.42
CA GLU A 55 25.69 23.58 -10.75
C GLU A 55 25.72 24.45 -9.49
N SER A 56 24.84 24.22 -8.53
CA SER A 56 24.70 25.10 -7.36
C SER A 56 25.37 24.59 -6.08
N GLY A 57 25.63 23.28 -5.99
CA GLY A 57 26.15 22.65 -4.77
C GLY A 57 25.28 22.84 -3.53
N ARG A 58 23.98 23.14 -3.70
CA ARG A 58 23.04 23.42 -2.59
C ARG A 58 22.64 22.16 -1.83
N VAL A 59 22.67 21.03 -2.49
CA VAL A 59 22.29 19.72 -1.93
C VAL A 59 23.47 18.78 -2.14
N SER A 60 23.81 17.99 -1.12
CA SER A 60 24.82 16.95 -1.29
C SER A 60 24.30 15.83 -2.20
N ALA A 61 25.21 15.12 -2.88
CA ALA A 61 24.86 13.97 -3.71
C ALA A 61 24.09 12.92 -2.90
N GLU A 62 24.53 12.65 -1.67
CA GLU A 62 23.90 11.68 -0.77
C GLU A 62 22.47 12.10 -0.39
N ASP A 63 22.25 13.36 -0.01
CA ASP A 63 20.90 13.84 0.35
C ASP A 63 19.99 13.84 -0.88
N MET A 64 20.50 14.21 -2.06
CA MET A 64 19.72 14.18 -3.28
C MET A 64 19.28 12.75 -3.62
N LEU A 65 20.15 11.75 -3.50
CA LEU A 65 19.78 10.34 -3.71
C LEU A 65 18.71 9.87 -2.71
N ARG A 66 18.78 10.32 -1.46
CA ARG A 66 17.72 10.06 -0.46
C ARG A 66 16.38 10.67 -0.87
N TYR A 67 16.36 11.93 -1.34
CA TYR A 67 15.13 12.56 -1.85
C TYR A 67 14.57 11.83 -3.06
N ILE A 68 15.43 11.44 -4.00
CA ILE A 68 15.02 10.69 -5.19
C ILE A 68 14.41 9.35 -4.79
N SER A 69 15.04 8.61 -3.88
CA SER A 69 14.50 7.34 -3.37
C SER A 69 13.17 7.51 -2.65
N ALA A 70 12.97 8.62 -1.95
CA ALA A 70 11.72 8.86 -1.21
C ALA A 70 10.55 9.26 -2.12
N SER A 71 10.79 10.03 -3.20
CA SER A 71 9.72 10.69 -3.96
C SER A 71 9.83 10.56 -5.48
N GLY A 72 10.89 9.95 -6.01
CA GLY A 72 11.11 9.83 -7.45
C GLY A 72 10.06 8.93 -8.12
N ARG A 73 9.59 9.34 -9.31
CA ARG A 73 8.58 8.60 -10.06
C ARG A 73 9.06 7.24 -10.55
N ASP A 74 10.37 7.03 -10.67
CA ASP A 74 10.93 5.74 -11.06
C ASP A 74 10.64 4.63 -10.04
N ASN A 75 10.35 4.97 -8.78
CA ASN A 75 9.88 3.99 -7.79
C ASN A 75 8.64 3.21 -8.26
N ALA A 76 7.72 3.88 -8.96
CA ALA A 76 6.53 3.27 -9.51
C ALA A 76 6.74 2.60 -10.89
N ARG A 77 7.96 2.66 -11.44
CA ARG A 77 8.28 2.18 -12.79
C ARG A 77 9.31 1.06 -12.80
N THR A 78 9.81 0.66 -11.63
CA THR A 78 10.70 -0.49 -11.53
C THR A 78 10.03 -1.74 -12.09
N PRO A 79 10.80 -2.65 -12.73
CA PRO A 79 10.27 -3.90 -13.23
C PRO A 79 9.53 -4.69 -12.16
N MET A 80 8.40 -5.31 -12.55
CA MET A 80 7.64 -6.21 -11.68
C MET A 80 8.52 -7.37 -11.24
N GLN A 81 8.46 -7.71 -9.95
CA GLN A 81 9.25 -8.77 -9.34
C GLN A 81 8.42 -10.07 -9.33
N TRP A 82 8.70 -10.96 -10.30
CA TRP A 82 7.93 -12.20 -10.46
C TRP A 82 8.45 -13.35 -9.61
N ASP A 83 9.79 -13.49 -9.54
CA ASP A 83 10.48 -14.55 -8.80
C ASP A 83 11.88 -14.11 -8.36
N ASP A 84 12.67 -15.04 -7.82
CA ASP A 84 14.04 -14.81 -7.35
C ASP A 84 15.12 -15.04 -8.43
N SER A 85 14.73 -15.34 -9.67
CA SER A 85 15.64 -15.52 -10.79
C SER A 85 16.21 -14.18 -11.29
N ALA A 86 17.17 -14.25 -12.21
CA ALA A 86 17.81 -13.06 -12.77
C ALA A 86 16.78 -12.03 -13.25
N ASN A 87 16.99 -10.76 -12.90
CA ASN A 87 16.07 -9.65 -13.18
C ASN A 87 14.67 -9.82 -12.57
N GLY A 88 14.54 -10.60 -11.49
CA GLY A 88 13.25 -10.84 -10.85
C GLY A 88 12.25 -11.56 -11.76
N GLY A 89 12.73 -12.37 -12.72
CA GLY A 89 11.89 -13.01 -13.73
C GLY A 89 11.24 -12.05 -14.74
N PHE A 90 11.59 -10.75 -14.73
CA PHE A 90 11.00 -9.75 -15.62
C PHE A 90 11.52 -9.84 -17.06
N THR A 91 12.84 -10.09 -17.21
CA THR A 91 13.49 -10.32 -18.51
C THR A 91 14.34 -11.58 -18.46
N ASN A 92 14.66 -12.12 -19.63
CA ASN A 92 15.62 -13.24 -19.72
C ASN A 92 16.97 -12.86 -19.13
N ALA A 93 17.68 -13.84 -18.57
CA ALA A 93 19.04 -13.66 -18.10
C ALA A 93 19.94 -13.09 -19.23
N GLY A 94 20.69 -12.03 -18.90
CA GLY A 94 21.57 -11.33 -19.87
C GLY A 94 20.88 -10.22 -20.67
N VAL A 95 19.59 -9.98 -20.48
CA VAL A 95 18.88 -8.82 -21.04
C VAL A 95 18.63 -7.81 -19.92
N GLU A 96 19.29 -6.67 -19.97
CA GLU A 96 19.03 -5.60 -19.01
C GLU A 96 17.66 -4.96 -19.24
N PRO A 97 16.82 -4.83 -18.20
CA PRO A 97 15.59 -4.06 -18.30
C PRO A 97 15.92 -2.56 -18.42
N TRP A 98 15.00 -1.77 -19.01
CA TRP A 98 15.18 -0.33 -19.22
C TRP A 98 15.43 0.48 -17.93
N LEU A 99 14.99 -0.04 -16.79
CA LEU A 99 15.24 0.44 -15.45
C LEU A 99 15.66 -0.76 -14.60
N LYS A 100 16.65 -0.59 -13.73
CA LYS A 100 17.14 -1.67 -12.86
C LYS A 100 16.01 -2.21 -11.98
N VAL A 101 16.00 -3.53 -11.78
CA VAL A 101 15.12 -4.18 -10.82
C VAL A 101 15.52 -3.78 -9.40
N ASN A 102 14.54 -3.60 -8.52
CA ASN A 102 14.81 -3.36 -7.11
C ASN A 102 15.61 -4.55 -6.52
N PRO A 103 16.77 -4.34 -5.90
CA PRO A 103 17.63 -5.41 -5.43
C PRO A 103 17.03 -6.32 -4.37
N ASN A 104 15.85 -5.97 -3.83
CA ASN A 104 15.11 -6.80 -2.87
C ASN A 104 14.23 -7.88 -3.53
N TYR A 105 14.24 -8.02 -4.85
CA TYR A 105 13.41 -8.99 -5.57
C TYR A 105 13.59 -10.45 -5.10
N PRO A 106 14.74 -10.90 -4.58
CA PRO A 106 14.83 -12.27 -4.08
C PRO A 106 13.93 -12.56 -2.86
N GLN A 107 13.55 -11.51 -2.12
CA GLN A 107 12.69 -11.63 -0.93
C GLN A 107 11.26 -11.13 -1.18
N ILE A 108 11.08 -10.16 -2.09
CA ILE A 108 9.79 -9.55 -2.39
C ILE A 108 9.48 -9.81 -3.86
N ASN A 109 8.66 -10.82 -4.11
CA ASN A 109 8.27 -11.20 -5.45
C ASN A 109 6.94 -11.97 -5.44
N ALA A 110 6.35 -12.16 -6.62
CA ALA A 110 5.06 -12.81 -6.76
C ALA A 110 5.10 -14.28 -6.31
N GLN A 111 6.17 -15.02 -6.63
CA GLN A 111 6.29 -16.42 -6.23
C GLN A 111 6.32 -16.55 -4.70
N ALA A 112 7.17 -15.77 -4.03
CA ALA A 112 7.25 -15.77 -2.57
C ALA A 112 5.92 -15.35 -1.92
N ALA A 113 5.21 -14.38 -2.53
CA ALA A 113 3.90 -13.94 -2.03
C ALA A 113 2.82 -15.02 -2.18
N LEU A 114 2.88 -15.84 -3.24
CA LEU A 114 1.96 -16.99 -3.43
C LEU A 114 2.25 -18.16 -2.46
N ASP A 115 3.50 -18.32 -2.05
CA ASP A 115 3.92 -19.39 -1.14
C ASP A 115 3.61 -19.05 0.34
N ASP A 116 3.37 -17.79 0.67
CA ASP A 116 3.05 -17.31 2.02
C ASP A 116 1.57 -16.90 2.13
N GLN A 117 0.76 -17.71 2.83
CA GLN A 117 -0.68 -17.43 3.04
C GLN A 117 -0.94 -16.16 3.87
N ASP A 118 0.05 -15.65 4.60
CA ASP A 118 -0.02 -14.38 5.33
C ASP A 118 0.60 -13.20 4.56
N SER A 119 0.86 -13.36 3.25
CA SER A 119 1.40 -12.30 2.41
C SER A 119 0.43 -11.15 2.18
N VAL A 120 0.97 -10.05 1.66
CA VAL A 120 0.17 -8.90 1.19
C VAL A 120 -0.77 -9.33 0.05
N PHE A 121 -0.33 -10.25 -0.82
CA PHE A 121 -1.13 -10.76 -1.93
C PHE A 121 -2.44 -11.42 -1.46
N TYR A 122 -2.37 -12.31 -0.49
CA TYR A 122 -3.58 -12.96 0.04
C TYR A 122 -4.50 -11.97 0.75
N HIS A 123 -3.93 -10.97 1.45
CA HIS A 123 -4.73 -9.92 2.06
C HIS A 123 -5.51 -9.10 1.01
N TYR A 124 -4.88 -8.72 -0.11
CA TYR A 124 -5.55 -8.05 -1.23
C TYR A 124 -6.64 -8.92 -1.86
N ARG A 125 -6.39 -10.22 -2.02
CA ARG A 125 -7.40 -11.18 -2.48
C ARG A 125 -8.62 -11.18 -1.54
N ASP A 126 -8.39 -11.19 -0.24
CA ASP A 126 -9.43 -11.21 0.76
C ASP A 126 -10.21 -9.88 0.78
N LEU A 127 -9.55 -8.75 0.59
CA LEU A 127 -10.21 -7.44 0.41
C LEU A 127 -11.12 -7.41 -0.82
N ILE A 128 -10.70 -8.00 -1.94
CA ILE A 128 -11.52 -8.12 -3.16
C ILE A 128 -12.74 -9.00 -2.90
N SER A 129 -12.59 -10.12 -2.18
CA SER A 129 -13.70 -10.99 -1.80
C SER A 129 -14.67 -10.26 -0.88
N LEU A 130 -14.16 -9.57 0.14
CA LEU A 130 -14.97 -8.79 1.08
C LEU A 130 -15.84 -7.74 0.36
N ARG A 131 -15.29 -7.05 -0.64
CA ARG A 131 -16.06 -6.09 -1.46
C ARG A 131 -17.22 -6.73 -2.23
N ARG A 132 -17.12 -8.03 -2.56
CA ARG A 132 -18.21 -8.77 -3.24
C ARG A 132 -19.24 -9.30 -2.24
N GLU A 133 -18.78 -9.72 -1.08
CA GLU A 133 -19.62 -10.35 -0.05
C GLU A 133 -20.38 -9.32 0.78
N HIS A 134 -19.84 -8.10 0.92
CA HIS A 134 -20.41 -7.03 1.72
C HIS A 134 -20.81 -5.82 0.87
N PRO A 135 -22.07 -5.75 0.39
CA PRO A 135 -22.56 -4.64 -0.45
C PRO A 135 -22.36 -3.27 0.19
N ILE A 136 -22.34 -3.17 1.51
CA ILE A 136 -22.08 -1.92 2.25
C ILE A 136 -20.76 -1.25 1.85
N VAL A 137 -19.76 -2.02 1.44
CA VAL A 137 -18.47 -1.47 0.95
C VAL A 137 -18.67 -0.70 -0.36
N LEU A 138 -19.64 -1.09 -1.19
CA LEU A 138 -19.93 -0.45 -2.47
C LEU A 138 -20.89 0.73 -2.31
N THR A 139 -21.99 0.53 -1.59
CA THR A 139 -23.12 1.47 -1.54
C THR A 139 -23.18 2.33 -0.28
N GLY A 140 -22.60 1.86 0.82
CA GLY A 140 -22.67 2.58 2.10
C GLY A 140 -22.05 3.97 2.03
N GLU A 141 -22.62 4.93 2.71
CA GLU A 141 -22.09 6.27 2.85
C GLU A 141 -20.79 6.28 3.67
N TYR A 142 -19.80 7.04 3.23
CA TYR A 142 -18.57 7.23 3.99
C TYR A 142 -18.74 8.30 5.07
N ARG A 143 -18.30 8.01 6.30
CA ARG A 143 -18.29 8.95 7.43
C ARG A 143 -16.98 8.83 8.19
N LEU A 144 -16.17 9.87 8.15
CA LEU A 144 -14.97 9.99 8.99
C LEU A 144 -15.39 10.11 10.45
N LEU A 145 -14.70 9.43 11.38
CA LEU A 145 -15.09 9.45 12.78
C LEU A 145 -14.44 10.60 13.56
N ASP A 146 -13.13 10.72 13.47
CA ASP A 146 -12.37 11.76 14.16
C ASP A 146 -11.31 12.31 13.20
N GLU A 147 -11.52 13.54 12.72
CA GLU A 147 -10.59 14.19 11.79
C GLU A 147 -9.38 14.82 12.47
N GLU A 148 -9.41 14.96 13.79
CA GLU A 148 -8.34 15.55 14.60
C GLU A 148 -7.42 14.47 15.22
N ASP A 149 -7.76 13.17 15.10
CA ASP A 149 -6.91 12.09 15.61
C ASP A 149 -5.70 11.89 14.69
N GLU A 150 -4.50 12.20 15.21
CA GLU A 150 -3.24 12.07 14.48
C GLU A 150 -2.66 10.63 14.50
N GLN A 151 -3.23 9.72 15.28
CA GLN A 151 -2.73 8.36 15.48
C GLN A 151 -3.58 7.31 14.77
N VAL A 152 -4.91 7.50 14.78
CA VAL A 152 -5.85 6.53 14.24
C VAL A 152 -6.68 7.15 13.13
N TYR A 153 -6.65 6.51 11.98
CA TYR A 153 -7.59 6.83 10.91
C TYR A 153 -8.76 5.85 10.95
N ALA A 154 -9.95 6.34 11.31
CA ALA A 154 -11.13 5.52 11.45
C ALA A 154 -12.33 6.12 10.73
N TYR A 155 -13.08 5.27 10.03
CA TYR A 155 -14.29 5.69 9.32
C TYR A 155 -15.37 4.60 9.32
N LEU A 156 -16.58 5.02 9.05
CA LEU A 156 -17.72 4.14 8.84
C LEU A 156 -18.10 4.11 7.35
N ARG A 157 -18.58 2.96 6.93
CA ARG A 157 -19.50 2.83 5.81
C ARG A 157 -20.87 2.57 6.41
N VAL A 158 -21.89 3.32 6.01
CA VAL A 158 -23.22 3.27 6.61
C VAL A 158 -24.27 3.06 5.52
N ASN A 159 -25.07 2.01 5.65
CA ASN A 159 -26.19 1.74 4.77
C ASN A 159 -27.40 2.62 5.14
N SER A 160 -28.24 2.91 4.14
CA SER A 160 -29.59 3.40 4.38
C SER A 160 -30.41 2.36 5.17
N ASP A 161 -31.53 2.78 5.77
CA ASP A 161 -32.40 1.83 6.47
C ASP A 161 -32.97 0.75 5.52
N GLU A 162 -33.23 1.09 4.26
CA GLU A 162 -33.65 0.16 3.21
C GLU A 162 -32.58 -0.87 2.88
N ASP A 163 -31.37 -0.42 2.62
CA ASP A 163 -30.22 -1.31 2.33
C ASP A 163 -29.87 -2.17 3.54
N ALA A 164 -29.90 -1.60 4.75
CA ALA A 164 -29.67 -2.35 5.99
C ALA A 164 -30.72 -3.44 6.22
N ALA A 165 -31.99 -3.17 5.89
CA ALA A 165 -33.07 -4.18 5.97
C ALA A 165 -32.87 -5.28 4.91
N ALA A 166 -32.36 -4.95 3.73
CA ALA A 166 -32.16 -5.88 2.64
C ALA A 166 -30.94 -6.77 2.84
N THR A 167 -29.84 -6.23 3.39
CA THR A 167 -28.53 -6.92 3.51
C THR A 167 -28.27 -7.48 4.91
N GLY A 168 -28.92 -6.96 5.93
CA GLY A 168 -28.62 -7.22 7.35
C GLY A 168 -27.42 -6.42 7.87
N GLU A 169 -26.78 -5.61 7.02
CA GLU A 169 -25.58 -4.83 7.38
C GLU A 169 -25.95 -3.36 7.59
N ARG A 170 -25.79 -2.85 8.80
CA ARG A 170 -26.07 -1.45 9.12
C ARG A 170 -24.88 -0.54 8.96
N ALA A 171 -23.72 -0.96 9.46
CA ALA A 171 -22.50 -0.21 9.40
C ALA A 171 -21.26 -1.13 9.35
N LEU A 172 -20.22 -0.69 8.65
CA LEU A 172 -18.90 -1.29 8.67
C LEU A 172 -17.92 -0.26 9.23
N LEU A 173 -17.26 -0.59 10.35
CA LEU A 173 -16.22 0.23 10.94
C LEU A 173 -14.86 -0.21 10.39
N VAL A 174 -14.10 0.74 9.87
CA VAL A 174 -12.70 0.55 9.44
C VAL A 174 -11.80 1.37 10.33
N VAL A 175 -10.77 0.73 10.87
CA VAL A 175 -9.81 1.35 11.80
C VAL A 175 -8.39 1.04 11.35
N ALA A 176 -7.55 2.05 11.27
CA ALA A 176 -6.13 1.95 10.96
C ALA A 176 -5.29 2.73 11.98
N ASN A 177 -4.40 2.04 12.66
CA ASN A 177 -3.45 2.65 13.59
C ASN A 177 -2.15 2.97 12.83
N PHE A 178 -1.80 4.25 12.76
CA PHE A 178 -0.60 4.76 12.08
C PHE A 178 0.60 4.90 13.02
N THR A 179 0.52 4.33 14.22
CA THR A 179 1.61 4.34 15.19
C THR A 179 2.15 2.92 15.45
N ASP A 180 3.30 2.84 16.11
CA ASP A 180 3.86 1.57 16.58
C ASP A 180 3.31 1.16 17.98
N ASP A 181 2.50 2.03 18.60
CA ASP A 181 1.93 1.82 19.93
C ASP A 181 0.52 1.22 19.87
N THR A 182 0.08 0.60 20.95
CA THR A 182 -1.32 0.21 21.11
C THR A 182 -2.17 1.43 21.41
N VAL A 183 -3.12 1.73 20.55
CA VAL A 183 -4.05 2.86 20.71
C VAL A 183 -5.44 2.35 21.01
N GLN A 184 -6.13 3.03 21.93
CA GLN A 184 -7.50 2.74 22.28
C GLN A 184 -8.44 3.65 21.51
N LEU A 185 -9.26 3.08 20.62
CA LEU A 185 -10.33 3.80 19.94
C LEU A 185 -11.58 3.86 20.84
N ASN A 186 -12.05 5.06 21.15
CA ASN A 186 -13.32 5.28 21.83
C ASN A 186 -14.43 5.47 20.79
N TYR A 187 -15.16 4.41 20.49
CA TYR A 187 -16.28 4.44 19.55
C TYR A 187 -17.63 4.37 20.28
N ALA A 188 -18.42 5.43 20.15
CA ALA A 188 -19.74 5.55 20.83
C ALA A 188 -20.92 4.98 20.02
N GLY A 189 -20.68 4.35 18.86
CA GLY A 189 -21.70 3.94 17.90
C GLY A 189 -22.40 2.62 18.17
N GLY A 190 -22.13 1.96 19.30
CA GLY A 190 -22.74 0.67 19.66
C GLY A 190 -21.75 -0.48 19.73
N ASN A 191 -22.27 -1.70 19.90
CA ASN A 191 -21.45 -2.90 19.95
C ASN A 191 -21.00 -3.33 18.54
N LEU A 192 -19.80 -3.91 18.45
CA LEU A 192 -19.32 -4.62 17.27
C LEU A 192 -19.88 -6.04 17.28
N ASP A 193 -20.55 -6.45 16.21
CA ASP A 193 -21.12 -7.80 16.08
C ASP A 193 -20.06 -8.83 15.68
N SER A 194 -19.14 -8.45 14.78
CA SER A 194 -18.08 -9.33 14.29
C SER A 194 -16.90 -8.55 13.74
N VAL A 195 -15.75 -9.21 13.61
CA VAL A 195 -14.59 -8.74 12.88
C VAL A 195 -14.53 -9.52 11.56
N VAL A 196 -14.58 -8.81 10.44
CA VAL A 196 -14.58 -9.43 9.10
C VAL A 196 -13.20 -9.56 8.48
N LEU A 197 -12.26 -8.67 8.84
CA LEU A 197 -10.88 -8.72 8.39
C LEU A 197 -9.96 -8.01 9.39
N THR A 198 -8.79 -8.57 9.61
CA THR A 198 -7.70 -7.92 10.36
C THR A 198 -6.36 -8.17 9.68
N ASN A 199 -5.44 -7.23 9.77
CA ASN A 199 -4.07 -7.37 9.28
C ASN A 199 -3.08 -7.82 10.35
N SER A 200 -3.54 -8.08 11.57
CA SER A 200 -2.76 -8.61 12.68
C SER A 200 -3.48 -9.78 13.37
N GLN A 201 -2.72 -10.70 13.99
CA GLN A 201 -3.29 -11.84 14.69
C GLN A 201 -3.87 -11.51 16.08
N ALA A 202 -3.86 -10.26 16.52
CA ALA A 202 -4.24 -9.88 17.87
C ALA A 202 -5.38 -8.87 17.88
N LEU A 203 -6.60 -9.37 17.82
CA LEU A 203 -7.73 -8.76 18.50
C LEU A 203 -8.14 -9.74 19.61
N SER A 204 -7.52 -9.59 20.78
CA SER A 204 -7.97 -10.26 22.01
C SER A 204 -8.98 -9.38 22.73
#